data_463c444cc3b0d76e1f522cdd15db2475
#
_entry.id   463c444cc3b0d76e1f522cdd15db2475
#
_cell.length_a   1.000
_cell.length_b   1.000
_cell.length_c   1.000
_cell.angle_alpha   90.00
_cell.angle_beta   90.00
_cell.angle_gamma   90.00
#
_symmetry.space_group_name_H-M   'P 1'
#
loop_
_entity.id
_entity.type
_entity.pdbx_description
1 polymer ?
#
loop_
_entity_poly.entity_id
_entity_poly.type
_entity_poly.pdbx_seq_one_letter_code
_entity_poly.pdbx_strand_id
1 'polypeptide(L)'
;MTNQQDTRETLLPAYFGEFGGQFVPESLIPALDQLEKAFVDAQNDPTFREELAGYLRDYLGRPTPLTEATKLGGKARIFLKREDLVHGGAHKTNQVIGQALLAKRMGKTRIIAETGAGQ
;
A
#
# COMPACT_ATOMS: atom_id res chain seq x y z
N MET A 1 -18.67 24.38 -19.35
CA MET A 1 -17.77 24.37 -18.16
C MET A 1 -16.48 23.75 -18.62
N THR A 2 -15.51 24.59 -18.92
CA THR A 2 -14.19 24.19 -19.43
C THR A 2 -13.42 23.51 -18.29
N ASN A 3 -13.10 22.23 -18.50
CA ASN A 3 -12.19 21.46 -17.67
C ASN A 3 -10.83 22.20 -17.69
N GLN A 4 -10.47 22.87 -16.60
CA GLN A 4 -9.09 23.26 -16.37
C GLN A 4 -8.31 21.96 -16.21
N GLN A 5 -7.70 21.49 -17.27
CA GLN A 5 -6.69 20.45 -17.19
C GLN A 5 -5.55 20.97 -16.31
N ASP A 6 -5.35 20.32 -15.19
CA ASP A 6 -4.20 20.52 -14.30
C ASP A 6 -2.93 20.29 -15.15
N THR A 7 -2.22 21.37 -15.46
CA THR A 7 -1.04 21.37 -16.33
C THR A 7 0.24 20.96 -15.59
N ARG A 8 0.13 20.40 -14.37
CA ARG A 8 1.29 19.91 -13.64
C ARG A 8 1.85 18.66 -14.31
N GLU A 9 3.13 18.66 -14.51
CA GLU A 9 3.90 17.50 -14.93
C GLU A 9 4.00 16.54 -13.72
N THR A 10 3.14 15.52 -13.66
CA THR A 10 3.20 14.44 -12.67
C THR A 10 4.06 13.30 -13.23
N LEU A 11 4.80 12.60 -12.36
CA LEU A 11 5.63 11.44 -12.74
C LEU A 11 4.75 10.22 -13.06
N LEU A 12 3.58 10.15 -12.46
CA LEU A 12 2.58 9.11 -12.67
C LEU A 12 1.31 9.72 -13.28
N PRO A 13 0.58 8.98 -14.12
CA PRO A 13 -0.68 9.47 -14.66
C PRO A 13 -1.69 9.68 -13.53
N ALA A 14 -2.25 10.90 -13.45
CA ALA A 14 -3.28 11.23 -12.47
C ALA A 14 -4.63 10.55 -12.76
N TYR A 15 -4.82 10.06 -13.98
CA TYR A 15 -6.06 9.46 -14.44
C TYR A 15 -5.85 8.06 -15.02
N PHE A 16 -6.85 7.21 -14.81
CA PHE A 16 -6.99 5.88 -15.40
C PHE A 16 -8.22 5.90 -16.31
N GLY A 17 -8.05 6.33 -17.56
CA GLY A 17 -9.15 6.63 -18.45
C GLY A 17 -9.96 7.84 -17.96
N GLU A 18 -11.24 7.65 -17.72
CA GLU A 18 -12.14 8.69 -17.19
C GLU A 18 -12.15 8.78 -15.65
N PHE A 19 -11.45 7.87 -14.95
CA PHE A 19 -11.40 7.79 -13.49
C PHE A 19 -10.09 8.33 -12.93
N GLY A 20 -10.14 8.90 -11.74
CA GLY A 20 -8.95 9.38 -11.02
C GLY A 20 -8.95 10.88 -10.81
N GLY A 21 -7.76 11.47 -10.79
CA GLY A 21 -7.50 12.88 -10.50
C GLY A 21 -6.98 13.12 -9.09
N GLN A 22 -6.57 14.36 -8.80
CA GLN A 22 -6.10 14.80 -7.48
C GLN A 22 -7.02 15.89 -6.94
N PHE A 23 -8.02 15.51 -6.17
CA PHE A 23 -9.03 16.42 -5.60
C PHE A 23 -8.72 16.65 -4.11
N VAL A 24 -7.65 17.39 -3.84
CA VAL A 24 -7.16 17.70 -2.49
C VAL A 24 -6.98 19.21 -2.32
N PRO A 25 -6.98 19.72 -1.08
CA PRO A 25 -6.59 21.10 -0.83
C PRO A 25 -5.20 21.41 -1.39
N GLU A 26 -5.03 22.61 -1.97
CA GLU A 26 -3.76 23.04 -2.59
C GLU A 26 -2.56 22.93 -1.65
N SER A 27 -2.77 23.12 -0.34
CA SER A 27 -1.73 23.00 0.68
C SER A 27 -1.13 21.60 0.79
N LEU A 28 -1.81 20.55 0.30
CA LEU A 28 -1.33 19.17 0.32
C LEU A 28 -0.54 18.80 -0.95
N ILE A 29 -0.65 19.58 -2.01
CA ILE A 29 -0.02 19.27 -3.30
C ILE A 29 1.49 19.09 -3.18
N PRO A 30 2.27 19.99 -2.53
CA PRO A 30 3.71 19.79 -2.40
C PRO A 30 4.08 18.50 -1.65
N ALA A 31 3.25 18.08 -0.70
CA ALA A 31 3.48 16.83 0.04
C ALA A 31 3.20 15.60 -0.84
N LEU A 32 2.19 15.68 -1.71
CA LEU A 32 1.87 14.61 -2.68
C LEU A 32 2.94 14.51 -3.76
N ASP A 33 3.47 15.62 -4.25
CA ASP A 33 4.57 15.62 -5.22
C ASP A 33 5.84 14.97 -4.63
N GLN A 34 6.16 15.27 -3.37
CA GLN A 34 7.25 14.60 -2.65
C GLN A 34 7.01 13.09 -2.51
N LEU A 35 5.78 12.70 -2.19
CA LEU A 35 5.40 11.30 -2.05
C LEU A 35 5.50 10.57 -3.38
N GLU A 36 4.98 11.14 -4.46
CA GLU A 36 5.04 10.57 -5.80
C GLU A 36 6.49 10.31 -6.22
N LYS A 37 7.35 11.32 -6.08
CA LYS A 37 8.77 11.18 -6.38
C LYS A 37 9.41 10.06 -5.56
N ALA A 38 9.20 10.04 -4.26
CA ALA A 38 9.78 9.04 -3.36
C ALA A 38 9.28 7.63 -3.71
N PHE A 39 8.01 7.50 -4.11
CA PHE A 39 7.42 6.24 -4.52
C PHE A 39 8.04 5.70 -5.81
N VAL A 40 8.18 6.55 -6.83
CA VAL A 40 8.82 6.17 -8.10
C VAL A 40 10.29 5.78 -7.88
N ASP A 41 11.03 6.57 -7.10
CA ASP A 41 12.41 6.27 -6.74
C ASP A 41 12.51 4.91 -6.02
N ALA A 42 11.62 4.65 -5.04
CA ALA A 42 11.59 3.40 -4.29
C ALA A 42 11.24 2.19 -5.15
N GLN A 43 10.35 2.33 -6.13
CA GLN A 43 10.01 1.25 -7.06
C GLN A 43 11.21 0.82 -7.92
N ASN A 44 12.11 1.74 -8.21
CA ASN A 44 13.30 1.50 -9.02
C ASN A 44 14.54 1.15 -8.18
N ASP A 45 14.46 1.20 -6.86
CA ASP A 45 15.55 0.88 -5.95
C ASP A 45 15.51 -0.58 -5.49
N PRO A 46 16.49 -1.42 -5.89
CA PRO A 46 16.57 -2.81 -5.43
C PRO A 46 16.66 -2.92 -3.91
N THR A 47 17.34 -2.00 -3.23
CA THR A 47 17.52 -2.06 -1.76
C THR A 47 16.22 -1.86 -1.03
N PHE A 48 15.31 -0.99 -1.55
CA PHE A 48 13.97 -0.85 -1.00
C PHE A 48 13.16 -2.13 -1.15
N ARG A 49 13.25 -2.77 -2.31
CA ARG A 49 12.51 -4.01 -2.57
C ARG A 49 13.00 -5.15 -1.70
N GLU A 50 14.31 -5.25 -1.47
CA GLU A 50 14.91 -6.25 -0.59
C GLU A 50 14.50 -6.02 0.87
N GLU A 51 14.57 -4.76 1.36
CA GLU A 51 14.14 -4.41 2.71
C GLU A 51 12.66 -4.72 2.92
N LEU A 52 11.81 -4.33 1.98
CA LEU A 52 10.37 -4.64 2.02
C LEU A 52 10.12 -6.15 2.01
N ALA A 53 10.78 -6.90 1.13
CA ALA A 53 10.65 -8.35 1.05
C ALA A 53 11.10 -9.03 2.35
N GLY A 54 12.15 -8.53 3.00
CA GLY A 54 12.59 -8.98 4.31
C GLY A 54 11.52 -8.81 5.37
N TYR A 55 10.93 -7.63 5.48
CA TYR A 55 9.82 -7.39 6.42
C TYR A 55 8.58 -8.23 6.12
N LEU A 56 8.24 -8.40 4.84
CA LEU A 56 7.08 -9.23 4.46
C LEU A 56 7.30 -10.69 4.86
N ARG A 57 8.51 -11.22 4.71
CA ARG A 57 8.86 -12.59 5.06
C ARG A 57 9.04 -12.77 6.57
N ASP A 58 9.93 -11.99 7.17
CA ASP A 58 10.46 -12.29 8.49
C ASP A 58 9.63 -11.67 9.63
N TYR A 59 8.96 -10.55 9.36
CA TYR A 59 8.08 -9.88 10.32
C TYR A 59 6.61 -10.20 10.09
N LEU A 60 6.15 -10.16 8.84
CA LEU A 60 4.74 -10.36 8.51
C LEU A 60 4.35 -11.84 8.38
N GLY A 61 5.31 -12.72 8.05
CA GLY A 61 5.07 -14.16 7.91
C GLY A 61 4.53 -14.56 6.53
N ARG A 62 4.95 -13.88 5.48
CA ARG A 62 4.59 -14.25 4.11
C ARG A 62 5.56 -15.25 3.48
N PRO A 63 5.07 -16.11 2.58
CA PRO A 63 3.66 -16.26 2.15
C PRO A 63 2.79 -16.95 3.20
N THR A 64 1.54 -16.52 3.33
CA THR A 64 0.57 -17.20 4.22
C THR A 64 0.11 -18.52 3.61
N PRO A 65 -0.25 -19.52 4.45
CA PRO A 65 -0.71 -20.83 3.97
C PRO A 65 -2.01 -20.74 3.17
N LEU A 66 -2.17 -21.70 2.26
CA LEU A 66 -3.45 -22.05 1.65
C LEU A 66 -3.93 -23.35 2.29
N THR A 67 -4.99 -23.28 3.09
CA THR A 67 -5.50 -24.40 3.89
C THR A 67 -6.83 -24.89 3.34
N GLU A 68 -6.95 -26.19 3.10
CA GLU A 68 -8.23 -26.78 2.73
C GLU A 68 -9.13 -26.94 3.94
N ALA A 69 -10.32 -26.37 3.87
CA ALA A 69 -11.34 -26.48 4.92
C ALA A 69 -12.22 -27.72 4.68
N THR A 70 -11.70 -28.89 4.99
CA THR A 70 -12.32 -30.19 4.67
C THR A 70 -13.69 -30.42 5.30
N LYS A 71 -14.02 -29.68 6.37
CA LYS A 71 -15.32 -29.78 7.07
C LYS A 71 -16.36 -28.78 6.58
N LEU A 72 -15.98 -27.91 5.64
CA LEU A 72 -16.86 -26.91 5.04
C LEU A 72 -17.15 -27.26 3.57
N GLY A 73 -18.24 -26.74 3.04
CA GLY A 73 -18.50 -26.76 1.58
C GLY A 73 -19.22 -27.99 1.05
N GLY A 74 -19.60 -29.00 1.82
CA GLY A 74 -20.34 -30.16 1.35
C GLY A 74 -19.64 -30.87 0.18
N LYS A 75 -20.15 -30.74 -1.04
CA LYS A 75 -19.55 -31.33 -2.24
C LYS A 75 -18.43 -30.48 -2.86
N ALA A 76 -18.28 -29.22 -2.47
CA ALA A 76 -17.26 -28.33 -2.98
C ALA A 76 -15.98 -28.38 -2.12
N ARG A 77 -14.82 -28.25 -2.76
CA ARG A 77 -13.56 -28.05 -2.04
C ARG A 77 -13.39 -26.56 -1.76
N ILE A 78 -13.22 -26.21 -0.49
CA ILE A 78 -13.02 -24.82 -0.05
C ILE A 78 -11.59 -24.66 0.43
N PHE A 79 -10.89 -23.68 -0.12
CA PHE A 79 -9.54 -23.31 0.28
C PHE A 79 -9.53 -21.92 0.88
N LEU A 80 -8.91 -21.80 2.06
CA LEU A 80 -8.74 -20.54 2.78
C LEU A 80 -7.33 -20.04 2.59
N LYS A 81 -7.18 -18.86 1.98
CA LYS A 81 -5.92 -18.12 2.01
C LYS A 81 -5.82 -17.41 3.37
N ARG A 82 -4.93 -17.91 4.22
CA ARG A 82 -4.90 -17.61 5.65
C ARG A 82 -4.26 -16.25 5.95
N GLU A 83 -4.91 -15.17 5.53
CA GLU A 83 -4.46 -13.80 5.81
C GLU A 83 -4.62 -13.39 7.29
N ASP A 84 -5.39 -14.15 8.04
CA ASP A 84 -5.48 -14.05 9.50
C ASP A 84 -4.19 -14.43 10.23
N LEU A 85 -3.30 -15.17 9.57
CA LEU A 85 -2.01 -15.60 10.13
C LEU A 85 -0.86 -14.61 9.90
N VAL A 86 -1.08 -13.52 9.19
CA VAL A 86 -0.08 -12.45 9.11
C VAL A 86 0.08 -11.78 10.47
N HIS A 87 1.27 -11.28 10.79
CA HIS A 87 1.49 -10.48 11.98
C HIS A 87 0.57 -9.26 11.98
N GLY A 88 -0.21 -9.10 13.03
CA GLY A 88 -1.30 -8.11 13.11
C GLY A 88 -2.68 -8.66 12.77
N GLY A 89 -2.80 -9.90 12.28
CA GLY A 89 -4.06 -10.63 12.11
C GLY A 89 -4.97 -10.13 10.99
N ALA A 90 -4.51 -9.16 10.16
CA ALA A 90 -5.31 -8.58 9.09
C ALA A 90 -4.43 -8.14 7.89
N HIS A 91 -5.08 -8.01 6.73
CA HIS A 91 -4.42 -7.67 5.48
C HIS A 91 -3.76 -6.27 5.45
N LYS A 92 -4.17 -5.35 6.30
CA LYS A 92 -3.67 -3.96 6.31
C LYS A 92 -2.18 -3.84 6.58
N THR A 93 -1.59 -4.75 7.34
CA THR A 93 -0.15 -4.74 7.64
C THR A 93 0.71 -4.80 6.37
N ASN A 94 0.22 -5.39 5.29
CA ASN A 94 0.92 -5.41 4.00
C ASN A 94 1.23 -4.00 3.48
N GLN A 95 0.21 -3.15 3.42
CA GLN A 95 0.38 -1.77 2.93
C GLN A 95 1.09 -0.88 3.95
N VAL A 96 0.83 -1.09 5.25
CA VAL A 96 1.42 -0.28 6.33
C VAL A 96 2.93 -0.41 6.36
N ILE A 97 3.50 -1.60 6.16
CA ILE A 97 4.95 -1.80 6.10
C ILE A 97 5.55 -1.01 4.93
N GLY A 98 4.98 -1.11 3.73
CA GLY A 98 5.45 -0.36 2.57
C GLY A 98 5.38 1.16 2.78
N GLN A 99 4.26 1.64 3.33
CA GLN A 99 4.07 3.07 3.64
C GLN A 99 5.05 3.55 4.70
N ALA A 100 5.29 2.77 5.76
CA ALA A 100 6.23 3.13 6.83
C ALA A 100 7.68 3.21 6.31
N LEU A 101 8.10 2.25 5.49
CA LEU A 101 9.43 2.26 4.86
C LEU A 101 9.59 3.48 3.93
N LEU A 102 8.57 3.78 3.15
CA LEU A 102 8.59 4.94 2.26
C LEU A 102 8.69 6.24 3.05
N ALA A 103 7.86 6.39 4.08
CA ALA A 103 7.88 7.57 4.97
C ALA A 103 9.25 7.73 5.67
N LYS A 104 9.86 6.62 6.12
CA LYS A 104 11.21 6.62 6.69
C LYS A 104 12.25 7.11 5.67
N ARG A 105 12.19 6.65 4.42
CA ARG A 105 13.09 7.12 3.33
C ARG A 105 12.89 8.58 2.98
N MET A 106 11.66 9.09 3.12
CA MET A 106 11.36 10.52 2.97
C MET A 106 11.84 11.38 4.16
N GLY A 107 12.52 10.79 5.14
CA GLY A 107 13.02 11.48 6.32
C GLY A 107 11.92 11.90 7.30
N LYS A 108 10.74 11.31 7.24
CA LYS A 108 9.65 11.61 8.18
C LYS A 108 9.97 10.98 9.54
N THR A 109 10.00 11.80 10.57
CA THR A 109 10.31 11.40 11.95
C THR A 109 9.05 11.15 12.79
N ARG A 110 7.89 11.57 12.29
CA ARG A 110 6.59 11.41 12.96
C ARG A 110 5.59 10.84 11.96
N ILE A 111 4.98 9.74 12.34
CA ILE A 111 3.91 9.10 11.57
C ILE A 111 2.66 9.12 12.44
N ILE A 112 1.53 9.48 11.84
CA ILE A 112 0.21 9.39 12.44
C ILE A 112 -0.62 8.42 11.61
N ALA A 113 -1.47 7.68 12.27
CA ALA A 113 -2.41 6.78 11.63
C ALA A 113 -3.83 7.10 12.09
N GLU A 114 -4.76 6.95 11.17
CA GLU A 114 -6.18 7.02 11.45
C GLU A 114 -6.75 5.59 11.47
N THR A 115 -7.70 5.34 12.33
CA THR A 115 -8.41 4.08 12.40
C THR A 115 -9.88 4.31 12.72
N GLY A 116 -10.79 3.74 11.91
CA GLY A 116 -12.22 3.78 12.18
C GLY A 116 -12.64 2.64 13.11
N ALA A 117 -12.24 1.41 12.78
CA ALA A 117 -12.66 0.19 13.48
C ALA A 117 -11.60 -0.39 14.42
N GLY A 118 -10.46 0.26 14.60
CA GLY A 118 -9.37 -0.22 15.46
C GLY A 118 -8.39 -1.20 14.81
N GLN A 119 -8.48 -1.38 13.50
CA GLN A 119 -7.61 -2.31 12.78
C GLN A 119 -6.20 -1.77 12.58
#